data_63614535aa831fe7a6c1b300829ceeaa
#
_entry.id   63614535aa831fe7a6c1b300829ceeaa
#
_cell.length_a   1.000
_cell.length_b   1.000
_cell.length_c   1.000
_cell.angle_alpha   90.00
_cell.angle_beta   90.00
_cell.angle_gamma   90.00
#
_symmetry.space_group_name_H-M   'P 1'
#
loop_
_entity.id
_entity.type
_entity.pdbx_description
1 polymer ?
#
loop_
_entity_poly.entity_id
_entity_poly.type
_entity_poly.pdbx_seq_one_letter_code
_entity_poly.pdbx_strand_id
1 'polypeptide(L)'
;MTVETIKALQADHFGRWKNREAIAESMIPVLGSLARERNVVVTVFGRSLVNRSVIQILKSHRRVRMIAGDLSVVDTYPILEIIASLDVGTCEIDIGKLAIDYRENGQGADLRAFVAAAVQPGIGLTPQGEPRDVVLYGFGRIGRILARLLIEKAGNLGGLRLRAIVVRKTTDGDLQKRASLLRRDSIHGPFEGTIAVDEENEAIIANGNFIKVIYASQPEDIDYTAYGISNALLIDNTGKLKDDAGLGRHLTCPGVTRVILTAPAKGTIKNLVYGVNNDTITDADTILSAASCTTNAITPVLKVMNDHFGILSGHVETVHSFTNDQNLIDNYHKADRRGRSAVLNMVITETGAAKAVAKALPELLGKLTGNSIRVPTPNVSMAI
;
A
#
# COMPACT_ATOMS: atom_id res chain seq x y z
N MET A 1 -16.82 30.46 34.41
CA MET A 1 -17.01 29.01 34.62
C MET A 1 -16.57 28.71 36.05
N THR A 2 -17.39 28.08 36.87
CA THR A 2 -17.00 27.75 38.25
C THR A 2 -16.07 26.55 38.31
N VAL A 3 -15.34 26.41 39.42
CA VAL A 3 -14.43 25.25 39.64
C VAL A 3 -15.22 23.94 39.64
N GLU A 4 -16.44 23.93 40.18
CA GLU A 4 -17.32 22.77 40.16
C GLU A 4 -17.75 22.39 38.75
N THR A 5 -18.10 23.37 37.90
CA THR A 5 -18.42 23.14 36.50
C THR A 5 -17.22 22.53 35.76
N ILE A 6 -16.00 23.00 36.03
CA ILE A 6 -14.78 22.45 35.42
C ILE A 6 -14.53 21.00 35.85
N LYS A 7 -14.69 20.70 37.15
CA LYS A 7 -14.56 19.31 37.67
C LYS A 7 -15.59 18.36 37.07
N ALA A 8 -16.86 18.79 36.93
CA ALA A 8 -17.89 17.99 36.31
C ALA A 8 -17.58 17.68 34.83
N LEU A 9 -17.15 18.69 34.08
CA LEU A 9 -16.74 18.51 32.68
C LEU A 9 -15.52 17.56 32.54
N GLN A 10 -14.54 17.68 33.43
CA GLN A 10 -13.40 16.79 33.44
C GLN A 10 -13.79 15.33 33.69
N ALA A 11 -14.68 15.09 34.69
CA ALA A 11 -15.18 13.77 35.01
C ALA A 11 -15.96 13.15 33.84
N ASP A 12 -16.81 13.94 33.16
CA ASP A 12 -17.60 13.52 32.00
C ASP A 12 -16.71 13.18 30.81
N HIS A 13 -15.72 14.03 30.48
CA HIS A 13 -14.81 13.76 29.42
C HIS A 13 -13.95 12.51 29.67
N PHE A 14 -13.50 12.32 30.90
CA PHE A 14 -12.70 11.14 31.28
C PHE A 14 -13.55 9.87 31.29
N GLY A 15 -14.82 9.95 31.76
CA GLY A 15 -15.76 8.84 31.68
C GLY A 15 -16.04 8.39 30.25
N ARG A 16 -16.28 9.34 29.34
CA ARG A 16 -16.46 9.07 27.91
C ARG A 16 -15.20 8.47 27.27
N TRP A 17 -14.02 8.92 27.66
CA TRP A 17 -12.77 8.33 27.20
C TRP A 17 -12.65 6.87 27.62
N LYS A 18 -12.81 6.56 28.90
CA LYS A 18 -12.74 5.20 29.43
C LYS A 18 -13.72 4.24 28.74
N ASN A 19 -14.94 4.71 28.50
CA ASN A 19 -15.93 3.91 27.78
C ASN A 19 -15.48 3.57 26.36
N ARG A 20 -14.98 4.55 25.62
CA ARG A 20 -14.44 4.32 24.26
C ARG A 20 -13.23 3.41 24.27
N GLU A 21 -12.36 3.53 25.25
CA GLU A 21 -11.18 2.68 25.44
C GLU A 21 -11.61 1.22 25.64
N ALA A 22 -12.53 0.97 26.57
CA ALA A 22 -13.06 -0.37 26.86
C ALA A 22 -13.75 -1.01 25.62
N ILE A 23 -14.51 -0.23 24.85
CA ILE A 23 -15.12 -0.70 23.60
C ILE A 23 -14.02 -1.06 22.59
N ALA A 24 -13.01 -0.20 22.41
CA ALA A 24 -11.92 -0.49 21.49
C ALA A 24 -11.11 -1.74 21.90
N GLU A 25 -10.94 -1.98 23.20
CA GLU A 25 -10.36 -3.23 23.72
C GLU A 25 -11.22 -4.44 23.34
N SER A 26 -12.54 -4.35 23.49
CA SER A 26 -13.47 -5.41 23.12
C SER A 26 -13.51 -5.70 21.62
N MET A 27 -13.19 -4.72 20.77
CA MET A 27 -13.09 -4.92 19.31
C MET A 27 -11.93 -5.85 18.93
N ILE A 28 -10.80 -5.82 19.64
CA ILE A 28 -9.55 -6.49 19.23
C ILE A 28 -9.74 -8.00 19.02
N PRO A 29 -10.29 -8.79 19.97
CA PRO A 29 -10.48 -10.22 19.77
C PRO A 29 -11.44 -10.52 18.62
N VAL A 30 -12.49 -9.74 18.45
CA VAL A 30 -13.48 -9.92 17.36
C VAL A 30 -12.83 -9.68 16.00
N LEU A 31 -12.09 -8.58 15.84
CA LEU A 31 -11.33 -8.27 14.63
C LEU A 31 -10.30 -9.37 14.30
N GLY A 32 -9.62 -9.88 15.32
CA GLY A 32 -8.64 -10.94 15.16
C GLY A 32 -9.26 -12.27 14.73
N SER A 33 -10.40 -12.68 15.31
CA SER A 33 -11.12 -13.89 14.91
C SER A 33 -11.64 -13.79 13.48
N LEU A 34 -12.33 -12.71 13.12
CA LEU A 34 -12.82 -12.46 11.76
C LEU A 34 -11.70 -12.55 10.73
N ALA A 35 -10.54 -11.95 11.01
CA ALA A 35 -9.42 -11.96 10.08
C ALA A 35 -8.79 -13.35 9.94
N ARG A 36 -8.54 -14.07 11.04
CA ARG A 36 -7.83 -15.36 11.02
C ARG A 36 -8.71 -16.52 10.57
N GLU A 37 -9.97 -16.56 11.00
CA GLU A 37 -10.83 -17.73 10.82
C GLU A 37 -11.69 -17.63 9.56
N ARG A 38 -12.04 -16.41 9.16
CA ARG A 38 -12.97 -16.15 8.05
C ARG A 38 -12.38 -15.31 6.92
N ASN A 39 -11.13 -14.85 7.08
CA ASN A 39 -10.45 -13.98 6.13
C ASN A 39 -11.25 -12.68 5.84
N VAL A 40 -11.89 -12.12 6.88
CA VAL A 40 -12.62 -10.85 6.81
C VAL A 40 -11.73 -9.72 7.29
N VAL A 41 -11.47 -8.74 6.44
CA VAL A 41 -10.72 -7.54 6.80
C VAL A 41 -11.70 -6.43 7.14
N VAL A 42 -11.70 -6.01 8.40
CA VAL A 42 -12.54 -4.90 8.86
C VAL A 42 -11.77 -3.59 8.77
N THR A 43 -12.38 -2.59 8.13
CA THR A 43 -11.77 -1.28 7.91
C THR A 43 -12.67 -0.14 8.44
N VAL A 44 -12.07 1.02 8.61
CA VAL A 44 -12.75 2.31 8.82
C VAL A 44 -12.20 3.30 7.80
N PHE A 45 -13.01 3.68 6.82
CA PHE A 45 -12.64 4.50 5.67
C PHE A 45 -11.36 3.99 4.99
N GLY A 46 -11.35 2.69 4.65
CA GLY A 46 -10.26 2.01 3.99
C GLY A 46 -9.02 1.72 4.86
N ARG A 47 -9.08 2.01 6.16
CA ARG A 47 -7.98 1.71 7.10
C ARG A 47 -8.28 0.44 7.86
N SER A 48 -7.46 -0.58 7.67
CA SER A 48 -7.59 -1.84 8.41
C SER A 48 -7.47 -1.62 9.93
N LEU A 49 -8.37 -2.26 10.66
CA LEU A 49 -8.35 -2.33 12.13
C LEU A 49 -7.67 -3.61 12.63
N VAL A 50 -7.34 -4.54 11.75
CA VAL A 50 -6.67 -5.80 12.10
C VAL A 50 -5.26 -5.53 12.62
N ASN A 51 -4.88 -6.17 13.73
CA ASN A 51 -3.60 -5.99 14.40
C ASN A 51 -3.31 -4.56 14.87
N ARG A 52 -4.35 -3.78 15.16
CA ARG A 52 -4.20 -2.41 15.68
C ARG A 52 -4.35 -2.37 17.20
N SER A 53 -3.59 -1.49 17.85
CA SER A 53 -3.75 -1.20 19.27
C SER A 53 -5.03 -0.38 19.53
N VAL A 54 -5.49 -0.37 20.77
CA VAL A 54 -6.65 0.46 21.21
C VAL A 54 -6.54 1.90 20.72
N ILE A 55 -5.38 2.53 20.92
CA ILE A 55 -5.15 3.91 20.50
C ILE A 55 -5.19 4.09 18.98
N GLN A 56 -4.69 3.11 18.21
CA GLN A 56 -4.75 3.16 16.75
C GLN A 56 -6.19 3.00 16.25
N ILE A 57 -7.00 2.14 16.87
CA ILE A 57 -8.42 2.00 16.58
C ILE A 57 -9.15 3.33 16.83
N LEU A 58 -8.98 3.93 18.00
CA LEU A 58 -9.57 5.23 18.33
C LEU A 58 -9.15 6.35 17.38
N LYS A 59 -7.85 6.37 16.98
CA LYS A 59 -7.34 7.34 16.01
C LYS A 59 -7.91 7.13 14.61
N SER A 60 -8.17 5.89 14.19
CA SER A 60 -8.79 5.60 12.89
C SER A 60 -10.19 6.22 12.80
N HIS A 61 -11.01 6.07 13.83
CA HIS A 61 -12.33 6.70 13.92
C HIS A 61 -12.27 8.23 13.95
N ARG A 62 -11.39 8.79 14.79
CA ARG A 62 -11.23 10.25 14.89
C ARG A 62 -10.88 10.93 13.57
N ARG A 63 -10.14 10.26 12.70
CA ARG A 63 -9.74 10.82 11.38
C ARG A 63 -10.91 10.99 10.43
N VAL A 64 -11.96 10.19 10.57
CA VAL A 64 -13.17 10.25 9.75
C VAL A 64 -13.89 11.60 9.89
N ARG A 65 -13.73 12.27 11.03
CA ARG A 65 -14.35 13.57 11.31
C ARG A 65 -14.07 14.62 10.22
N MET A 66 -12.93 14.56 9.57
CA MET A 66 -12.57 15.48 8.48
C MET A 66 -13.27 15.16 7.15
N ILE A 67 -13.90 14.00 7.02
CA ILE A 67 -14.47 13.50 5.77
C ILE A 67 -15.98 13.35 5.86
N ALA A 68 -16.50 12.77 6.96
CA ALA A 68 -17.89 12.37 7.11
C ALA A 68 -18.49 12.70 8.49
N GLY A 69 -17.90 13.67 9.21
CA GLY A 69 -18.37 14.07 10.55
C GLY A 69 -17.93 13.12 11.66
N ASP A 70 -18.47 13.33 12.84
CA ASP A 70 -18.09 12.56 14.02
C ASP A 70 -18.47 11.08 13.87
N LEU A 71 -17.49 10.23 14.11
CA LEU A 71 -17.61 8.78 14.15
C LEU A 71 -16.76 8.26 15.32
N SER A 72 -17.31 7.34 16.10
CA SER A 72 -16.61 6.73 17.22
C SER A 72 -16.77 5.22 17.25
N VAL A 73 -16.00 4.56 18.10
CA VAL A 73 -16.13 3.10 18.32
C VAL A 73 -17.51 2.72 18.87
N VAL A 74 -18.21 3.64 19.52
CA VAL A 74 -19.60 3.43 20.00
C VAL A 74 -20.55 3.19 18.84
N ASP A 75 -20.33 3.85 17.71
CA ASP A 75 -21.18 3.75 16.52
C ASP A 75 -20.87 2.47 15.72
N THR A 76 -19.61 2.04 15.72
CA THR A 76 -19.15 0.93 14.85
C THR A 76 -19.09 -0.42 15.57
N TYR A 77 -18.99 -0.46 16.88
CA TYR A 77 -18.90 -1.72 17.64
C TYR A 77 -20.15 -2.60 17.50
N PRO A 78 -21.39 -2.07 17.60
CA PRO A 78 -22.58 -2.88 17.37
C PRO A 78 -22.63 -3.48 15.96
N ILE A 79 -22.14 -2.76 14.95
CA ILE A 79 -22.04 -3.25 13.57
C ILE A 79 -21.03 -4.40 13.51
N LEU A 80 -19.88 -4.27 14.15
CA LEU A 80 -18.86 -5.31 14.21
C LEU A 80 -19.39 -6.58 14.89
N GLU A 81 -20.14 -6.47 15.97
CA GLU A 81 -20.77 -7.61 16.66
C GLU A 81 -21.78 -8.34 15.76
N ILE A 82 -22.59 -7.58 15.02
CA ILE A 82 -23.52 -8.15 14.06
C ILE A 82 -22.76 -8.93 12.97
N ILE A 83 -21.73 -8.33 12.36
CA ILE A 83 -20.90 -8.98 11.35
C ILE A 83 -20.29 -10.28 11.89
N ALA A 84 -19.78 -10.25 13.13
CA ALA A 84 -19.21 -11.44 13.76
C ALA A 84 -20.23 -12.56 13.97
N SER A 85 -21.50 -12.22 14.13
CA SER A 85 -22.61 -13.19 14.29
C SER A 85 -23.16 -13.75 12.98
N LEU A 86 -22.79 -13.15 11.83
CA LEU A 86 -23.20 -13.61 10.50
C LEU A 86 -22.12 -14.53 9.90
N ASP A 87 -22.52 -15.39 8.97
CA ASP A 87 -21.59 -16.27 8.24
C ASP A 87 -20.93 -15.53 7.07
N VAL A 88 -20.25 -14.41 7.39
CA VAL A 88 -19.50 -13.63 6.41
C VAL A 88 -18.12 -14.26 6.23
N GLY A 89 -17.75 -14.52 4.97
CA GLY A 89 -16.45 -15.06 4.61
C GLY A 89 -15.56 -14.03 3.93
N THR A 90 -14.61 -14.49 3.16
CA THR A 90 -13.53 -13.70 2.54
C THR A 90 -14.00 -12.40 1.89
N CYS A 91 -13.88 -11.27 2.60
CA CYS A 91 -14.22 -9.94 2.09
C CYS A 91 -13.59 -8.82 2.92
N GLU A 92 -13.63 -7.61 2.40
CA GLU A 92 -13.31 -6.38 3.14
C GLU A 92 -14.60 -5.65 3.48
N ILE A 93 -14.77 -5.28 4.76
CA ILE A 93 -15.97 -4.58 5.25
C ILE A 93 -15.55 -3.28 5.93
N ASP A 94 -16.05 -2.17 5.41
CA ASP A 94 -15.82 -0.85 6.02
C ASP A 94 -16.95 -0.51 6.99
N ILE A 95 -16.74 -0.80 8.28
CA ILE A 95 -17.73 -0.53 9.33
C ILE A 95 -17.93 0.98 9.58
N GLY A 96 -16.94 1.79 9.20
CA GLY A 96 -17.07 3.24 9.28
C GLY A 96 -18.07 3.79 8.28
N LYS A 97 -17.97 3.34 7.02
CA LYS A 97 -18.95 3.68 5.98
C LYS A 97 -20.33 3.16 6.30
N LEU A 98 -20.44 1.90 6.76
CA LEU A 98 -21.73 1.32 7.18
C LEU A 98 -22.39 2.12 8.32
N ALA A 99 -21.62 2.59 9.29
CA ALA A 99 -22.16 3.39 10.39
C ALA A 99 -22.69 4.75 9.91
N ILE A 100 -21.98 5.39 8.99
CA ILE A 100 -22.45 6.65 8.38
C ILE A 100 -23.70 6.41 7.53
N ASP A 101 -23.69 5.40 6.69
CA ASP A 101 -24.81 5.07 5.82
C ASP A 101 -26.07 4.70 6.63
N TYR A 102 -25.94 3.93 7.71
CA TYR A 102 -27.04 3.65 8.61
C TYR A 102 -27.58 4.92 9.27
N ARG A 103 -26.71 5.84 9.67
CA ARG A 103 -27.11 7.11 10.28
C ARG A 103 -27.87 8.02 9.30
N GLU A 104 -27.49 8.02 8.04
CA GLU A 104 -28.04 8.90 6.99
C GLU A 104 -29.28 8.29 6.33
N ASN A 105 -29.25 6.99 6.04
CA ASN A 105 -30.25 6.31 5.22
C ASN A 105 -31.01 5.21 5.95
N GLY A 106 -30.53 4.74 7.10
CA GLY A 106 -31.10 3.61 7.85
C GLY A 106 -32.06 4.02 8.97
N GLN A 107 -32.49 5.27 9.06
CA GLN A 107 -33.36 5.76 10.17
C GLN A 107 -34.67 4.98 10.21
N GLY A 108 -34.92 4.31 11.38
CA GLY A 108 -36.11 3.49 11.61
C GLY A 108 -35.99 2.02 11.16
N ALA A 109 -34.91 1.65 10.49
CA ALA A 109 -34.62 0.24 10.18
C ALA A 109 -33.93 -0.46 11.36
N ASP A 110 -34.16 -1.77 11.49
CA ASP A 110 -33.39 -2.59 12.42
C ASP A 110 -31.93 -2.65 11.98
N LEU A 111 -31.01 -2.29 12.88
CA LEU A 111 -29.58 -2.25 12.59
C LEU A 111 -29.06 -3.60 12.07
N ARG A 112 -29.55 -4.72 12.67
CA ARG A 112 -29.13 -6.07 12.26
C ARG A 112 -29.55 -6.37 10.83
N ALA A 113 -30.78 -6.04 10.47
CA ALA A 113 -31.29 -6.26 9.11
C ALA A 113 -30.53 -5.38 8.09
N PHE A 114 -30.25 -4.13 8.45
CA PHE A 114 -29.48 -3.22 7.60
C PHE A 114 -28.06 -3.76 7.33
N VAL A 115 -27.33 -4.13 8.40
CA VAL A 115 -25.97 -4.69 8.26
C VAL A 115 -25.98 -6.00 7.48
N ALA A 116 -26.93 -6.91 7.77
CA ALA A 116 -27.05 -8.19 7.08
C ALA A 116 -27.26 -7.98 5.56
N ALA A 117 -28.12 -7.04 5.17
CA ALA A 117 -28.32 -6.70 3.77
C ALA A 117 -27.06 -6.14 3.11
N ALA A 118 -26.33 -5.26 3.79
CA ALA A 118 -25.10 -4.65 3.28
C ALA A 118 -23.97 -5.66 3.09
N VAL A 119 -23.85 -6.67 3.96
CA VAL A 119 -22.79 -7.70 3.88
C VAL A 119 -23.20 -8.95 3.11
N GLN A 120 -24.45 -9.01 2.60
CA GLN A 120 -24.98 -10.15 1.84
C GLN A 120 -24.04 -10.66 0.75
N PRO A 121 -23.33 -9.79 -0.04
CA PRO A 121 -22.39 -10.27 -1.05
C PRO A 121 -21.21 -11.06 -0.49
N GLY A 122 -20.89 -10.89 0.80
CA GLY A 122 -19.79 -11.57 1.50
C GLY A 122 -20.20 -12.88 2.19
N ILE A 123 -21.51 -13.19 2.25
CA ILE A 123 -21.99 -14.37 2.98
C ILE A 123 -21.59 -15.65 2.24
N GLY A 124 -21.01 -16.61 2.97
CA GLY A 124 -20.61 -17.91 2.43
C GLY A 124 -19.41 -17.86 1.49
N LEU A 125 -18.75 -16.70 1.31
CA LEU A 125 -17.54 -16.61 0.50
C LEU A 125 -16.38 -17.35 1.17
N THR A 126 -15.74 -18.23 0.41
CA THR A 126 -14.51 -18.91 0.81
C THR A 126 -13.32 -18.38 0.01
N PRO A 127 -12.08 -18.46 0.55
CA PRO A 127 -10.90 -18.12 -0.24
C PRO A 127 -10.86 -18.94 -1.53
N GLN A 128 -10.73 -18.25 -2.67
CA GLN A 128 -10.64 -18.94 -3.97
C GLN A 128 -9.19 -19.35 -4.24
N GLY A 129 -8.89 -20.64 -4.02
CA GLY A 129 -7.61 -21.23 -4.37
C GLY A 129 -6.46 -20.88 -3.42
N GLU A 130 -5.27 -21.39 -3.76
CA GLU A 130 -4.02 -21.06 -3.05
C GLU A 130 -3.59 -19.62 -3.36
N PRO A 131 -3.03 -18.90 -2.35
CA PRO A 131 -2.47 -17.58 -2.59
C PRO A 131 -1.38 -17.62 -3.65
N ARG A 132 -1.41 -16.66 -4.57
CA ARG A 132 -0.40 -16.53 -5.61
C ARG A 132 0.95 -16.13 -5.00
N ASP A 133 1.99 -16.84 -5.38
CA ASP A 133 3.34 -16.55 -4.92
C ASP A 133 3.83 -15.21 -5.48
N VAL A 134 4.47 -14.41 -4.62
CA VAL A 134 5.11 -13.14 -4.96
C VAL A 134 6.60 -13.23 -4.69
N VAL A 135 7.37 -12.77 -5.65
CA VAL A 135 8.83 -12.62 -5.54
C VAL A 135 9.19 -11.14 -5.67
N LEU A 136 9.94 -10.59 -4.72
CA LEU A 136 10.49 -9.24 -4.81
C LEU A 136 11.93 -9.29 -5.35
N TYR A 137 12.13 -8.82 -6.57
CA TYR A 137 13.46 -8.68 -7.14
C TYR A 137 14.03 -7.29 -6.83
N GLY A 138 15.02 -7.26 -5.94
CA GLY A 138 15.53 -6.04 -5.32
C GLY A 138 14.86 -5.70 -3.98
N PHE A 139 15.68 -5.44 -2.96
CA PHE A 139 15.25 -5.17 -1.60
C PHE A 139 15.79 -3.83 -1.08
N GLY A 140 15.67 -2.81 -1.93
CA GLY A 140 15.88 -1.41 -1.59
C GLY A 140 14.71 -0.84 -0.78
N ARG A 141 14.56 0.48 -0.73
CA ARG A 141 13.48 1.15 0.01
C ARG A 141 12.09 0.66 -0.45
N ILE A 142 11.82 0.67 -1.76
CA ILE A 142 10.53 0.25 -2.30
C ILE A 142 10.27 -1.24 -2.00
N GLY A 143 11.23 -2.13 -2.28
CA GLY A 143 11.07 -3.56 -2.00
C GLY A 143 10.78 -3.85 -0.53
N ARG A 144 11.44 -3.15 0.41
CA ARG A 144 11.16 -3.31 1.85
C ARG A 144 9.76 -2.83 2.26
N ILE A 145 9.30 -1.72 1.71
CA ILE A 145 7.95 -1.21 2.00
C ILE A 145 6.88 -2.14 1.40
N LEU A 146 7.08 -2.63 0.17
CA LEU A 146 6.20 -3.64 -0.42
C LEU A 146 6.20 -4.94 0.38
N ALA A 147 7.36 -5.39 0.87
CA ALA A 147 7.42 -6.56 1.74
C ALA A 147 6.56 -6.37 2.99
N ARG A 148 6.65 -5.22 3.66
CA ARG A 148 5.79 -4.90 4.81
C ARG A 148 4.31 -4.98 4.47
N LEU A 149 3.89 -4.39 3.34
CA LEU A 149 2.50 -4.42 2.89
C LEU A 149 2.02 -5.84 2.56
N LEU A 150 2.85 -6.64 1.89
CA LEU A 150 2.53 -8.03 1.56
C LEU A 150 2.41 -8.89 2.83
N ILE A 151 3.30 -8.69 3.80
CA ILE A 151 3.27 -9.42 5.08
C ILE A 151 2.04 -9.00 5.90
N GLU A 152 1.71 -7.71 5.95
CA GLU A 152 0.51 -7.20 6.66
C GLU A 152 -0.78 -7.77 6.07
N LYS A 153 -0.82 -7.95 4.74
CA LYS A 153 -1.97 -8.49 4.01
C LYS A 153 -1.92 -10.02 3.83
N ALA A 154 -0.87 -10.68 4.29
CA ALA A 154 -0.74 -12.14 4.19
C ALA A 154 -1.88 -12.83 4.96
N GLY A 155 -2.53 -13.80 4.33
CA GLY A 155 -3.70 -14.48 4.89
C GLY A 155 -5.01 -13.69 4.78
N ASN A 156 -4.98 -12.43 4.35
CA ASN A 156 -6.15 -11.60 4.10
C ASN A 156 -6.43 -11.53 2.60
N LEU A 157 -7.66 -11.26 2.21
CA LEU A 157 -8.26 -11.02 0.88
C LEU A 157 -7.37 -11.03 -0.38
N GLY A 158 -6.07 -10.78 -0.24
CA GLY A 158 -5.21 -10.47 -1.35
C GLY A 158 -4.81 -11.66 -2.22
N GLY A 159 -5.03 -12.88 -1.77
CA GLY A 159 -4.56 -14.04 -2.52
C GLY A 159 -3.07 -13.97 -2.92
N LEU A 160 -2.26 -13.13 -2.26
CA LEU A 160 -0.84 -12.93 -2.52
C LEU A 160 0.00 -13.36 -1.31
N ARG A 161 1.07 -14.08 -1.57
CA ARG A 161 1.98 -14.60 -0.55
C ARG A 161 3.42 -14.26 -0.92
N LEU A 162 4.10 -13.44 -0.11
CA LEU A 162 5.53 -13.16 -0.30
C LEU A 162 6.36 -14.41 0.02
N ARG A 163 6.97 -14.99 -0.99
CA ARG A 163 7.76 -16.24 -0.90
C ARG A 163 9.25 -16.00 -0.91
N ALA A 164 9.72 -15.06 -1.72
CA ALA A 164 11.14 -14.81 -1.85
C ALA A 164 11.49 -13.36 -2.10
N ILE A 165 12.70 -13.02 -1.71
CA ILE A 165 13.38 -11.76 -2.00
C ILE A 165 14.68 -12.10 -2.72
N VAL A 166 14.91 -11.49 -3.88
CA VAL A 166 16.12 -11.69 -4.65
C VAL A 166 17.03 -10.48 -4.50
N VAL A 167 18.28 -10.73 -4.15
CA VAL A 167 19.30 -9.69 -3.94
C VAL A 167 20.69 -10.17 -4.35
N ARG A 168 21.61 -9.24 -4.49
CA ARG A 168 23.05 -9.56 -4.58
C ARG A 168 23.64 -9.67 -3.18
N LYS A 169 24.40 -10.72 -2.90
CA LYS A 169 25.18 -10.82 -1.67
C LYS A 169 26.30 -9.77 -1.70
N THR A 170 26.43 -8.99 -0.65
CA THR A 170 27.41 -7.91 -0.62
C THR A 170 28.50 -8.11 0.42
N THR A 171 28.16 -8.67 1.55
CA THR A 171 29.09 -8.85 2.69
C THR A 171 28.66 -10.02 3.55
N ASP A 172 29.53 -10.46 4.46
CA ASP A 172 29.14 -11.37 5.54
C ASP A 172 28.10 -10.68 6.45
N GLY A 173 27.14 -11.45 6.94
CA GLY A 173 26.00 -10.91 7.73
C GLY A 173 25.00 -10.09 6.89
N ASP A 174 24.99 -10.24 5.55
CA ASP A 174 24.06 -9.55 4.64
C ASP A 174 22.60 -9.81 5.03
N LEU A 175 22.24 -11.04 5.36
CA LEU A 175 20.90 -11.43 5.75
C LEU A 175 20.43 -10.68 7.02
N GLN A 176 21.26 -10.61 8.04
CA GLN A 176 20.98 -9.88 9.28
C GLN A 176 20.80 -8.37 9.03
N LYS A 177 21.64 -7.79 8.17
CA LYS A 177 21.52 -6.37 7.79
C LYS A 177 20.20 -6.09 7.05
N ARG A 178 19.77 -7.00 6.17
CA ARG A 178 18.49 -6.86 5.45
C ARG A 178 17.29 -6.98 6.39
N ALA A 179 17.32 -7.94 7.31
CA ALA A 179 16.30 -8.08 8.34
C ALA A 179 16.25 -6.83 9.25
N SER A 180 17.39 -6.27 9.60
CA SER A 180 17.47 -5.03 10.38
C SER A 180 16.84 -3.84 9.64
N LEU A 181 17.10 -3.71 8.33
CA LEU A 181 16.51 -2.67 7.49
C LEU A 181 15.00 -2.87 7.27
N LEU A 182 14.50 -4.11 7.27
CA LEU A 182 13.08 -4.39 7.25
C LEU A 182 12.42 -4.02 8.58
N ARG A 183 13.11 -4.30 9.70
CA ARG A 183 12.63 -4.03 11.06
C ARG A 183 12.50 -2.55 11.36
N ARG A 184 13.36 -1.71 10.82
CA ARG A 184 13.40 -0.27 11.10
C ARG A 184 13.58 0.53 9.80
N ASP A 185 12.71 1.50 9.61
CA ASP A 185 12.82 2.48 8.53
C ASP A 185 12.74 3.88 9.12
N SER A 186 13.69 4.74 8.76
CA SER A 186 13.81 6.09 9.34
C SER A 186 12.62 7.01 8.99
N ILE A 187 11.88 6.70 7.93
CA ILE A 187 10.77 7.53 7.45
C ILE A 187 9.43 6.90 7.82
N HIS A 188 9.31 5.57 7.64
CA HIS A 188 8.05 4.83 7.82
C HIS A 188 7.94 4.15 9.20
N GLY A 189 8.96 4.33 10.06
CA GLY A 189 8.94 3.78 11.40
C GLY A 189 9.26 2.28 11.48
N PRO A 190 9.08 1.69 12.68
CA PRO A 190 9.33 0.28 12.89
C PRO A 190 8.34 -0.60 12.12
N PHE A 191 8.74 -1.84 11.87
CA PHE A 191 7.85 -2.90 11.39
C PHE A 191 6.85 -3.27 12.51
N GLU A 192 5.59 -3.36 12.18
CA GLU A 192 4.55 -3.77 13.13
C GLU A 192 4.46 -5.29 13.20
N GLY A 193 5.32 -5.88 14.04
CA GLY A 193 5.37 -7.33 14.23
C GLY A 193 6.75 -7.84 14.63
N THR A 194 6.93 -9.13 14.45
CA THR A 194 8.16 -9.84 14.77
C THR A 194 8.95 -10.21 13.53
N ILE A 195 10.27 -10.09 13.59
CA ILE A 195 11.19 -10.52 12.55
C ILE A 195 12.29 -11.36 13.18
N ALA A 196 12.41 -12.62 12.74
CA ALA A 196 13.52 -13.50 13.02
C ALA A 196 14.32 -13.78 11.74
N VAL A 197 15.54 -14.24 11.88
CA VAL A 197 16.42 -14.64 10.78
C VAL A 197 16.75 -16.11 10.97
N ASP A 198 16.60 -16.87 9.90
CA ASP A 198 17.01 -18.24 9.76
C ASP A 198 18.23 -18.29 8.83
N GLU A 199 19.42 -18.34 9.42
CA GLU A 199 20.69 -18.33 8.66
C GLU A 199 20.88 -19.62 7.90
N GLU A 200 20.46 -20.76 8.46
CA GLU A 200 20.61 -22.08 7.85
C GLU A 200 19.83 -22.18 6.54
N ASN A 201 18.61 -21.67 6.56
CA ASN A 201 17.73 -21.67 5.39
C ASN A 201 17.80 -20.38 4.58
N GLU A 202 18.70 -19.45 4.90
CA GLU A 202 18.80 -18.12 4.29
C GLU A 202 17.42 -17.46 4.15
N ALA A 203 16.70 -17.32 5.26
CA ALA A 203 15.34 -16.82 5.26
C ALA A 203 15.10 -15.73 6.32
N ILE A 204 14.13 -14.88 6.04
CA ILE A 204 13.55 -13.93 6.99
C ILE A 204 12.16 -14.45 7.36
N ILE A 205 11.91 -14.63 8.67
CA ILE A 205 10.59 -15.01 9.19
C ILE A 205 9.95 -13.75 9.77
N ALA A 206 8.91 -13.25 9.10
CA ALA A 206 8.23 -12.01 9.50
C ALA A 206 6.74 -12.29 9.73
N ASN A 207 6.25 -12.09 10.96
CA ASN A 207 4.88 -12.43 11.37
C ASN A 207 4.47 -13.86 10.95
N GLY A 208 5.38 -14.83 11.09
CA GLY A 208 5.17 -16.22 10.70
C GLY A 208 5.33 -16.51 9.21
N ASN A 209 5.50 -15.49 8.34
CA ASN A 209 5.77 -15.72 6.92
C ASN A 209 7.25 -16.09 6.74
N PHE A 210 7.49 -17.28 6.18
CA PHE A 210 8.83 -17.72 5.77
C PHE A 210 9.15 -17.11 4.39
N ILE A 211 10.15 -16.25 4.34
CA ILE A 211 10.54 -15.52 3.14
C ILE A 211 11.98 -15.89 2.80
N LYS A 212 12.16 -16.68 1.74
CA LYS A 212 13.50 -17.08 1.25
C LYS A 212 14.25 -15.86 0.74
N VAL A 213 15.52 -15.72 1.10
CA VAL A 213 16.42 -14.74 0.49
C VAL A 213 17.29 -15.45 -0.52
N ILE A 214 17.11 -15.14 -1.78
CA ILE A 214 17.84 -15.74 -2.91
C ILE A 214 18.94 -14.77 -3.32
N TYR A 215 20.16 -15.27 -3.36
CA TYR A 215 21.32 -14.50 -3.80
C TYR A 215 21.62 -14.79 -5.26
N ALA A 216 21.42 -13.80 -6.13
CA ALA A 216 21.68 -13.92 -7.56
C ALA A 216 22.24 -12.61 -8.14
N SER A 217 23.05 -12.74 -9.18
CA SER A 217 23.63 -11.60 -9.89
C SER A 217 22.84 -11.19 -11.12
N GLN A 218 22.22 -12.15 -11.78
CA GLN A 218 21.40 -11.96 -12.97
C GLN A 218 20.02 -12.61 -12.76
N PRO A 219 18.97 -12.12 -13.42
CA PRO A 219 17.64 -12.75 -13.34
C PRO A 219 17.65 -14.22 -13.75
N GLU A 220 18.32 -14.56 -14.83
CA GLU A 220 18.33 -15.87 -15.46
C GLU A 220 19.00 -16.96 -14.61
N ASP A 221 19.77 -16.56 -13.59
CA ASP A 221 20.48 -17.51 -12.72
C ASP A 221 19.54 -18.28 -11.77
N ILE A 222 18.21 -18.01 -11.82
CA ILE A 222 17.30 -18.48 -10.79
C ILE A 222 16.24 -19.43 -11.36
N ASP A 223 16.18 -20.63 -10.83
CA ASP A 223 15.02 -21.53 -10.94
C ASP A 223 14.18 -21.40 -9.67
N TYR A 224 13.07 -20.70 -9.76
CA TYR A 224 12.17 -20.48 -8.60
C TYR A 224 11.43 -21.75 -8.19
N THR A 225 11.29 -22.72 -9.11
CA THR A 225 10.63 -24.00 -8.79
C THR A 225 11.44 -24.83 -7.80
N ALA A 226 12.77 -24.68 -7.78
CA ALA A 226 13.65 -25.30 -6.79
C ALA A 226 13.35 -24.83 -5.35
N TYR A 227 12.67 -23.71 -5.18
CA TYR A 227 12.22 -23.18 -3.89
C TYR A 227 10.72 -23.42 -3.64
N GLY A 228 10.07 -24.27 -4.44
CA GLY A 228 8.63 -24.52 -4.35
C GLY A 228 7.77 -23.31 -4.71
N ILE A 229 8.27 -22.42 -5.57
CA ILE A 229 7.59 -21.22 -6.04
C ILE A 229 7.11 -21.47 -7.47
N SER A 230 5.80 -21.34 -7.71
CA SER A 230 5.20 -21.58 -9.01
C SER A 230 4.14 -20.52 -9.32
N ASN A 231 3.89 -20.27 -10.62
CA ASN A 231 2.93 -19.26 -11.08
C ASN A 231 3.13 -17.88 -10.41
N ALA A 232 4.38 -17.52 -10.12
CA ALA A 232 4.71 -16.36 -9.34
C ALA A 232 4.49 -15.05 -10.09
N LEU A 233 4.06 -14.04 -9.33
CA LEU A 233 4.15 -12.64 -9.69
C LEU A 233 5.51 -12.11 -9.20
N LEU A 234 6.40 -11.78 -10.13
CA LEU A 234 7.67 -11.14 -9.79
C LEU A 234 7.51 -9.62 -9.84
N ILE A 235 7.96 -8.94 -8.79
CA ILE A 235 7.94 -7.48 -8.72
C ILE A 235 9.38 -6.96 -8.74
N ASP A 236 9.78 -6.32 -9.84
CA ASP A 236 11.11 -5.70 -9.96
C ASP A 236 11.14 -4.32 -9.31
N ASN A 237 11.91 -4.22 -8.24
CA ASN A 237 12.11 -2.99 -7.47
C ASN A 237 13.49 -2.36 -7.73
N THR A 238 14.26 -2.86 -8.68
CA THR A 238 15.62 -2.37 -8.94
C THR A 238 15.63 -1.07 -9.76
N GLY A 239 14.61 -0.89 -10.59
CA GLY A 239 14.52 0.22 -11.54
C GLY A 239 15.66 0.22 -12.59
N LYS A 240 16.35 -0.92 -12.77
CA LYS A 240 17.44 -1.08 -13.75
C LYS A 240 16.91 -1.57 -15.09
N LEU A 241 16.09 -2.61 -15.08
CA LEU A 241 15.42 -3.17 -16.24
C LEU A 241 14.11 -2.40 -16.44
N LYS A 242 13.92 -1.77 -17.60
CA LYS A 242 12.78 -0.85 -17.81
C LYS A 242 12.06 -1.05 -19.14
N ASP A 243 12.51 -1.98 -19.95
CA ASP A 243 11.97 -2.28 -21.26
C ASP A 243 11.62 -3.76 -21.39
N ASP A 244 10.97 -4.11 -22.48
CA ASP A 244 10.50 -5.46 -22.76
C ASP A 244 11.65 -6.49 -22.73
N ALA A 245 12.80 -6.14 -23.31
CA ALA A 245 13.96 -7.04 -23.36
C ALA A 245 14.55 -7.27 -21.95
N GLY A 246 14.67 -6.21 -21.15
CA GLY A 246 15.20 -6.30 -19.80
C GLY A 246 14.27 -7.07 -18.85
N LEU A 247 13.00 -6.71 -18.81
CA LEU A 247 12.02 -7.35 -17.93
C LEU A 247 11.64 -8.75 -18.39
N GLY A 248 11.66 -9.01 -19.70
CA GLY A 248 11.44 -10.34 -20.28
C GLY A 248 12.38 -11.41 -19.77
N ARG A 249 13.60 -11.03 -19.34
CA ARG A 249 14.56 -11.93 -18.72
C ARG A 249 14.03 -12.63 -17.47
N HIS A 250 13.12 -11.99 -16.72
CA HIS A 250 12.47 -12.63 -15.58
C HIS A 250 11.48 -13.71 -15.99
N LEU A 251 10.86 -13.58 -17.16
CA LEU A 251 9.90 -14.58 -17.68
C LEU A 251 10.58 -15.84 -18.20
N THR A 252 11.90 -15.82 -18.43
CA THR A 252 12.65 -17.03 -18.78
C THR A 252 12.95 -17.91 -17.57
N CYS A 253 12.75 -17.39 -16.36
CA CYS A 253 13.00 -18.11 -15.12
C CYS A 253 11.84 -19.08 -14.81
N PRO A 254 12.10 -20.39 -14.59
CA PRO A 254 11.06 -21.32 -14.18
C PRO A 254 10.35 -20.85 -12.91
N GLY A 255 9.02 -20.91 -12.92
CA GLY A 255 8.17 -20.52 -11.80
C GLY A 255 7.59 -19.10 -11.86
N VAL A 256 8.08 -18.21 -12.76
CA VAL A 256 7.57 -16.85 -12.96
C VAL A 256 6.61 -16.80 -14.14
N THR A 257 5.46 -16.18 -13.99
CA THR A 257 4.46 -16.05 -15.07
C THR A 257 4.08 -14.61 -15.38
N ARG A 258 4.28 -13.69 -14.44
CA ARG A 258 4.03 -12.26 -14.64
C ARG A 258 5.08 -11.41 -13.93
N VAL A 259 5.36 -10.24 -14.52
CA VAL A 259 6.33 -9.28 -13.99
C VAL A 259 5.68 -7.91 -13.85
N ILE A 260 5.89 -7.26 -12.70
CA ILE A 260 5.53 -5.86 -12.48
C ILE A 260 6.79 -5.06 -12.14
N LEU A 261 7.03 -4.00 -12.89
CA LEU A 261 8.07 -3.02 -12.59
C LEU A 261 7.51 -1.93 -11.68
N THR A 262 8.18 -1.61 -10.57
CA THR A 262 7.80 -0.51 -9.66
C THR A 262 8.39 0.86 -10.06
N ALA A 263 8.59 1.06 -11.35
CA ALA A 263 9.11 2.29 -11.95
C ALA A 263 8.48 2.48 -13.34
N PRO A 264 8.57 3.68 -13.95
CA PRO A 264 8.06 3.89 -15.31
C PRO A 264 8.76 3.00 -16.32
N ALA A 265 7.98 2.23 -17.07
CA ALA A 265 8.50 1.42 -18.16
C ALA A 265 8.68 2.22 -19.45
N LYS A 266 9.60 1.73 -20.29
CA LYS A 266 9.83 2.19 -21.66
C LYS A 266 9.11 1.28 -22.66
N GLY A 267 9.08 1.72 -23.92
CA GLY A 267 8.52 0.91 -25.00
C GLY A 267 7.01 0.73 -24.89
N THR A 268 6.55 -0.47 -25.19
CA THR A 268 5.14 -0.86 -25.32
C THR A 268 4.50 -1.29 -24.00
N ILE A 269 5.29 -1.47 -22.95
CA ILE A 269 4.80 -1.91 -21.63
C ILE A 269 3.76 -0.93 -21.08
N LYS A 270 2.60 -1.46 -20.71
CA LYS A 270 1.53 -0.67 -20.09
C LYS A 270 1.97 -0.10 -18.75
N ASN A 271 1.87 1.22 -18.62
CA ASN A 271 2.08 1.93 -17.36
C ASN A 271 0.71 2.12 -16.70
N LEU A 272 0.47 1.40 -15.61
CA LEU A 272 -0.83 1.32 -14.95
C LEU A 272 -0.95 2.37 -13.85
N VAL A 273 -2.11 2.98 -13.81
CA VAL A 273 -2.59 3.80 -12.70
C VAL A 273 -3.93 3.21 -12.24
N TYR A 274 -3.95 2.68 -11.02
CA TYR A 274 -5.13 2.03 -10.48
C TYR A 274 -6.34 2.98 -10.43
N GLY A 275 -7.50 2.49 -10.84
CA GLY A 275 -8.73 3.28 -10.95
C GLY A 275 -8.82 4.17 -12.20
N VAL A 276 -7.80 4.14 -13.08
CA VAL A 276 -7.76 4.94 -14.31
C VAL A 276 -7.72 4.06 -15.55
N ASN A 277 -6.78 3.14 -15.64
CA ASN A 277 -6.58 2.28 -16.82
C ASN A 277 -6.29 0.81 -16.47
N ASN A 278 -6.60 0.37 -15.26
CA ASN A 278 -6.41 -1.02 -14.85
C ASN A 278 -7.35 -2.00 -15.57
N ASP A 279 -8.47 -1.53 -16.08
CA ASP A 279 -9.42 -2.25 -16.92
C ASP A 279 -8.86 -2.60 -18.31
N THR A 280 -7.78 -1.95 -18.72
CA THR A 280 -7.08 -2.27 -19.97
C THR A 280 -6.19 -3.50 -19.89
N ILE A 281 -6.01 -4.09 -18.69
CA ILE A 281 -5.18 -5.29 -18.50
C ILE A 281 -5.89 -6.50 -19.12
N THR A 282 -5.13 -7.27 -19.87
CA THR A 282 -5.57 -8.52 -20.46
C THR A 282 -4.68 -9.69 -20.02
N ASP A 283 -5.12 -10.91 -20.28
CA ASP A 283 -4.31 -12.10 -19.94
C ASP A 283 -3.00 -12.19 -20.74
N ALA A 284 -2.93 -11.54 -21.89
CA ALA A 284 -1.71 -11.44 -22.70
C ALA A 284 -0.64 -10.52 -22.07
N ASP A 285 -1.01 -9.66 -21.14
CA ASP A 285 -0.10 -8.73 -20.49
C ASP A 285 0.71 -9.44 -19.40
N THR A 286 1.85 -9.99 -19.76
CA THR A 286 2.76 -10.68 -18.84
C THR A 286 3.75 -9.73 -18.16
N ILE A 287 3.99 -8.56 -18.75
CA ILE A 287 4.87 -7.51 -18.20
C ILE A 287 4.07 -6.21 -18.06
N LEU A 288 4.06 -5.64 -16.86
CA LEU A 288 3.34 -4.43 -16.51
C LEU A 288 4.25 -3.47 -15.72
N SER A 289 3.89 -2.21 -15.70
CA SER A 289 4.56 -1.18 -14.89
C SER A 289 3.55 -0.48 -14.00
N ALA A 290 3.91 -0.25 -12.75
CA ALA A 290 3.14 0.57 -11.81
C ALA A 290 3.36 2.09 -12.02
N ALA A 291 3.92 2.50 -13.15
CA ALA A 291 4.20 3.90 -13.52
C ALA A 291 5.11 4.63 -12.50
N SER A 292 5.04 5.95 -12.45
CA SER A 292 5.79 6.77 -11.48
C SER A 292 4.92 7.22 -10.32
N CYS A 293 5.56 7.60 -9.22
CA CYS A 293 4.88 8.20 -8.07
C CYS A 293 4.06 9.45 -8.45
N THR A 294 4.63 10.34 -9.26
CA THR A 294 3.95 11.53 -9.76
C THR A 294 2.77 11.17 -10.65
N THR A 295 2.95 10.24 -11.59
CA THR A 295 1.86 9.78 -12.47
C THR A 295 0.69 9.22 -11.64
N ASN A 296 0.97 8.38 -10.64
CA ASN A 296 -0.07 7.85 -9.76
C ASN A 296 -0.77 8.91 -8.92
N ALA A 297 -0.07 9.99 -8.55
CA ALA A 297 -0.65 11.07 -7.76
C ALA A 297 -1.59 11.97 -8.56
N ILE A 298 -1.19 12.34 -9.80
CA ILE A 298 -1.91 13.37 -10.58
C ILE A 298 -2.95 12.79 -11.53
N THR A 299 -2.74 11.59 -12.10
CA THR A 299 -3.60 11.05 -13.14
C THR A 299 -5.05 10.81 -12.67
N PRO A 300 -5.33 10.28 -11.47
CA PRO A 300 -6.70 10.14 -10.99
C PRO A 300 -7.44 11.50 -10.86
N VAL A 301 -6.73 12.53 -10.41
CA VAL A 301 -7.29 13.89 -10.30
C VAL A 301 -7.59 14.44 -11.70
N LEU A 302 -6.64 14.32 -12.63
CA LEU A 302 -6.80 14.76 -14.02
C LEU A 302 -7.92 14.00 -14.72
N LYS A 303 -8.09 12.69 -14.42
CA LYS A 303 -9.22 11.92 -14.97
C LYS A 303 -10.56 12.51 -14.54
N VAL A 304 -10.76 12.74 -13.25
CA VAL A 304 -12.00 13.33 -12.73
C VAL A 304 -12.26 14.69 -13.36
N MET A 305 -11.24 15.55 -13.44
CA MET A 305 -11.36 16.88 -14.04
C MET A 305 -11.68 16.79 -15.55
N ASN A 306 -11.03 15.89 -16.26
CA ASN A 306 -11.26 15.73 -17.69
C ASN A 306 -12.64 15.14 -18.00
N ASP A 307 -13.10 14.15 -17.22
CA ASP A 307 -14.39 13.50 -17.40
C ASP A 307 -15.57 14.46 -17.17
N HIS A 308 -15.44 15.39 -16.21
CA HIS A 308 -16.53 16.29 -15.84
C HIS A 308 -16.49 17.64 -16.54
N PHE A 309 -15.31 18.17 -16.86
CA PHE A 309 -15.16 19.54 -17.36
C PHE A 309 -14.42 19.60 -18.71
N GLY A 310 -13.72 18.57 -19.09
CA GLY A 310 -12.79 18.58 -20.21
C GLY A 310 -11.54 19.41 -19.94
N ILE A 311 -10.38 18.90 -20.35
CA ILE A 311 -9.10 19.62 -20.25
C ILE A 311 -8.65 20.03 -21.64
N LEU A 312 -8.51 21.32 -21.88
CA LEU A 312 -7.98 21.87 -23.13
C LEU A 312 -6.45 21.95 -23.10
N SER A 313 -5.89 22.47 -22.01
CA SER A 313 -4.44 22.57 -21.76
C SER A 313 -4.19 22.67 -20.27
N GLY A 314 -2.95 22.34 -19.84
CA GLY A 314 -2.57 22.45 -18.44
C GLY A 314 -1.07 22.43 -18.22
N HIS A 315 -0.68 22.86 -17.02
CA HIS A 315 0.69 22.76 -16.54
C HIS A 315 0.72 22.05 -15.20
N VAL A 316 1.64 21.11 -15.03
CA VAL A 316 1.84 20.37 -13.77
C VAL A 316 3.17 20.79 -13.17
N GLU A 317 3.12 21.47 -12.04
CA GLU A 317 4.27 21.76 -11.20
C GLU A 317 4.35 20.73 -10.07
N THR A 318 5.52 20.17 -9.79
CA THR A 318 5.70 19.28 -8.64
C THR A 318 6.79 19.77 -7.71
N VAL A 319 6.43 20.00 -6.45
CA VAL A 319 7.36 20.19 -5.36
C VAL A 319 7.63 18.82 -4.76
N HIS A 320 8.75 18.23 -5.16
CA HIS A 320 8.99 16.80 -4.98
C HIS A 320 10.08 16.53 -3.95
N SER A 321 9.81 15.65 -2.99
CA SER A 321 10.81 15.15 -2.05
C SER A 321 12.00 14.53 -2.78
N PHE A 322 13.18 14.60 -2.18
CA PHE A 322 14.37 14.00 -2.77
C PHE A 322 14.25 12.47 -2.87
N THR A 323 14.91 11.91 -3.85
CA THR A 323 14.97 10.46 -4.08
C THR A 323 16.40 9.96 -4.05
N ASN A 324 16.57 8.65 -3.95
CA ASN A 324 17.88 8.02 -3.74
C ASN A 324 18.85 8.16 -4.94
N ASP A 325 18.39 8.71 -6.06
CA ASP A 325 19.22 9.06 -7.21
C ASP A 325 19.95 10.40 -7.04
N GLN A 326 19.54 11.23 -6.08
CA GLN A 326 20.21 12.49 -5.75
C GLN A 326 21.34 12.28 -4.74
N ASN A 327 22.38 13.11 -4.84
CA ASN A 327 23.50 13.04 -3.92
C ASN A 327 23.18 13.67 -2.56
N LEU A 328 23.66 13.07 -1.47
CA LEU A 328 23.55 13.65 -0.13
C LEU A 328 24.34 14.95 0.01
N ILE A 329 25.53 14.99 -0.57
CA ILE A 329 26.41 16.16 -0.69
C ILE A 329 26.73 16.36 -2.16
N ASP A 330 27.25 17.53 -2.51
CA ASP A 330 27.61 17.88 -3.89
C ASP A 330 28.53 16.82 -4.51
N ASN A 331 28.11 16.25 -5.62
CA ASN A 331 28.89 15.27 -6.37
C ASN A 331 28.41 15.22 -7.84
N TYR A 332 29.19 14.58 -8.70
CA TYR A 332 28.84 14.40 -10.10
C TYR A 332 27.49 13.66 -10.27
N HIS A 333 26.66 14.20 -11.16
CA HIS A 333 25.43 13.57 -11.59
C HIS A 333 25.23 13.83 -13.09
N LYS A 334 24.65 12.86 -13.81
CA LYS A 334 24.37 12.99 -15.25
C LYS A 334 23.40 14.09 -15.63
N ALA A 335 22.53 14.52 -14.71
CA ALA A 335 21.62 15.65 -14.88
C ALA A 335 22.20 16.85 -14.13
N ASP A 336 22.30 18.00 -14.80
CA ASP A 336 23.09 19.19 -14.41
C ASP A 336 22.87 19.65 -12.97
N ARG A 337 21.63 19.64 -12.50
CA ARG A 337 21.29 20.22 -11.18
C ARG A 337 21.15 19.16 -10.05
N ARG A 338 21.00 17.89 -10.39
CA ARG A 338 20.78 16.83 -9.39
C ARG A 338 22.05 16.40 -8.65
N GLY A 339 23.21 16.90 -9.06
CA GLY A 339 24.46 16.70 -8.36
C GLY A 339 24.62 17.52 -7.08
N ARG A 340 23.75 18.52 -6.84
CA ARG A 340 23.73 19.31 -5.61
C ARG A 340 23.14 18.52 -4.46
N SER A 341 23.61 18.84 -3.25
CA SER A 341 23.15 18.22 -2.01
C SER A 341 21.62 18.22 -1.91
N ALA A 342 21.04 17.03 -1.87
CA ALA A 342 19.60 16.83 -1.79
C ALA A 342 18.96 17.35 -0.50
N VAL A 343 19.76 17.41 0.58
CA VAL A 343 19.28 17.81 1.92
C VAL A 343 19.47 19.30 2.22
N LEU A 344 20.16 20.04 1.34
CA LEU A 344 20.45 21.45 1.54
C LEU A 344 19.91 22.35 0.44
N ASN A 345 19.52 21.81 -0.71
CA ASN A 345 19.17 22.61 -1.87
C ASN A 345 17.77 22.28 -2.44
N MET A 346 17.09 23.29 -2.92
CA MET A 346 16.01 23.16 -3.89
C MET A 346 16.59 23.22 -5.29
N VAL A 347 16.18 22.32 -6.17
CA VAL A 347 16.65 22.28 -7.54
C VAL A 347 15.50 22.07 -8.53
N ILE A 348 15.43 22.92 -9.55
CA ILE A 348 14.52 22.72 -10.67
C ILE A 348 15.06 21.61 -11.55
N THR A 349 14.20 20.69 -11.94
CA THR A 349 14.55 19.56 -12.82
C THR A 349 13.40 19.25 -13.77
N GLU A 350 13.73 18.60 -14.86
CA GLU A 350 12.70 18.09 -15.76
C GLU A 350 11.87 16.99 -15.12
N THR A 351 10.61 16.89 -15.52
CA THR A 351 9.71 15.79 -15.20
C THR A 351 9.11 15.19 -16.46
N GLY A 352 9.11 13.88 -16.54
CA GLY A 352 8.37 13.15 -17.57
C GLY A 352 6.88 12.95 -17.23
N ALA A 353 6.39 13.53 -16.14
CA ALA A 353 5.04 13.27 -15.63
C ALA A 353 3.94 13.65 -16.61
N ALA A 354 4.03 14.82 -17.25
CA ALA A 354 3.06 15.24 -18.25
C ALA A 354 2.94 14.27 -19.44
N LYS A 355 4.07 13.77 -19.94
CA LYS A 355 4.09 12.73 -20.99
C LYS A 355 3.62 11.38 -20.48
N ALA A 356 3.91 11.06 -19.22
CA ALA A 356 3.53 9.79 -18.63
C ALA A 356 2.02 9.69 -18.32
N VAL A 357 1.35 10.82 -18.02
CA VAL A 357 -0.11 10.88 -17.90
C VAL A 357 -0.77 10.41 -19.19
N ALA A 358 -0.30 10.85 -20.34
CA ALA A 358 -0.87 10.48 -21.64
C ALA A 358 -0.76 8.96 -21.95
N LYS A 359 0.11 8.21 -21.26
CA LYS A 359 0.14 6.75 -21.37
C LYS A 359 -1.05 6.09 -20.67
N ALA A 360 -1.57 6.71 -19.61
CA ALA A 360 -2.73 6.20 -18.86
C ALA A 360 -4.04 6.89 -19.28
N LEU A 361 -3.97 8.15 -19.76
CA LEU A 361 -5.08 8.94 -20.28
C LEU A 361 -4.70 9.50 -21.66
N PRO A 362 -4.86 8.72 -22.74
CA PRO A 362 -4.43 9.12 -24.09
C PRO A 362 -5.07 10.42 -24.60
N GLU A 363 -6.26 10.76 -24.14
CA GLU A 363 -6.99 11.97 -24.47
C GLU A 363 -6.30 13.26 -23.99
N LEU A 364 -5.33 13.16 -23.09
CA LEU A 364 -4.51 14.28 -22.62
C LEU A 364 -3.16 14.41 -23.36
N LEU A 365 -2.96 13.62 -24.41
CA LEU A 365 -1.73 13.69 -25.21
C LEU A 365 -1.55 15.09 -25.80
N GLY A 366 -0.39 15.71 -25.52
CA GLY A 366 -0.03 17.03 -26.02
C GLY A 366 -0.69 18.21 -25.28
N LYS A 367 -1.62 17.94 -24.36
CA LYS A 367 -2.34 19.03 -23.65
C LYS A 367 -1.61 19.48 -22.38
N LEU A 368 -0.67 18.70 -21.86
CA LEU A 368 -0.01 18.95 -20.59
C LEU A 368 1.47 19.28 -20.77
N THR A 369 1.94 20.27 -20.02
CA THR A 369 3.35 20.57 -19.77
C THR A 369 3.67 20.34 -18.31
N GLY A 370 4.94 20.31 -17.92
CA GLY A 370 5.30 20.19 -16.51
C GLY A 370 6.77 20.31 -16.21
N ASN A 371 7.06 20.68 -14.98
CA ASN A 371 8.39 20.71 -14.38
C ASN A 371 8.34 20.21 -12.94
N SER A 372 9.50 20.12 -12.30
CA SER A 372 9.61 19.62 -10.93
C SER A 372 10.67 20.41 -10.17
N ILE A 373 10.33 20.81 -8.96
CA ILE A 373 11.27 21.34 -7.99
C ILE A 373 11.56 20.24 -6.96
N ARG A 374 12.80 19.81 -6.88
CA ARG A 374 13.25 18.90 -5.80
C ARG A 374 13.53 19.72 -4.55
N VAL A 375 13.02 19.25 -3.41
CA VAL A 375 13.13 19.94 -2.12
C VAL A 375 13.79 19.06 -1.08
N PRO A 376 14.43 19.62 -0.04
CA PRO A 376 15.17 18.88 0.98
C PRO A 376 14.25 18.22 2.02
N THR A 377 13.23 17.51 1.55
CA THR A 377 12.31 16.70 2.37
C THR A 377 12.42 15.24 2.00
N PRO A 378 12.47 14.31 2.94
CA PRO A 378 12.64 12.88 2.66
C PRO A 378 11.35 12.20 2.20
N ASN A 379 10.21 12.81 2.47
CA ASN A 379 8.89 12.26 2.16
C ASN A 379 7.87 13.39 1.99
N VAL A 380 6.75 13.04 1.35
CA VAL A 380 5.66 13.92 0.94
C VAL A 380 6.07 14.89 -0.16
N SER A 381 5.33 14.85 -1.25
CA SER A 381 5.46 15.76 -2.40
C SER A 381 4.12 16.45 -2.63
N MET A 382 4.16 17.62 -3.23
CA MET A 382 2.97 18.37 -3.61
C MET A 382 2.94 18.49 -5.13
N ALA A 383 1.76 18.36 -5.72
CA ALA A 383 1.50 18.67 -7.11
C ALA A 383 0.52 19.84 -7.20
N ILE A 384 0.79 20.73 -8.14
CA ILE A 384 -0.01 21.92 -8.45
C ILE A 384 -0.41 21.85 -9.90
#